data_c3bcade123c0dbc53900f7cde3a9c815
#
_entry.id   c3bcade123c0dbc53900f7cde3a9c815
#
_cell.length_a   1.000
_cell.length_b   1.000
_cell.length_c   1.000
_cell.angle_alpha   90.00
_cell.angle_beta   90.00
_cell.angle_gamma   90.00
#
_symmetry.space_group_name_H-M   'P 1'
#
loop_
_entity.id
_entity.type
_entity.pdbx_description
1 polymer ?
#
loop_
_entity_poly.entity_id
_entity_poly.type
_entity_poly.pdbx_seq_one_letter_code
_entity_poly.pdbx_strand_id
1 'polypeptide(L)'
;MDNTNKILQNFLNIHWIRPEVAMWRTLDSIQLKKIQFKKPMIDLGCGDGTFSFTNFEGKTGLNFDVYGTIKNTKGFFQGKDIQNQKSILKPTIIKKANNVFDVGVDWKKSLLDKANELQTYQSLQKHDLNKPLLFPDEKFQTIFSNIFYWIPKLRQLLQESKRILKSSGRIIILVPDKKLKQNLIYNQYIESGEKWAKILDRGIYKNIKHAYSLSEWKKLFSHTGLKIEKHSQYLSPKFIKIWSIGMRPYSPYMIEMANKISIKEKEKIKKRVIQDMTPILRSYINYELKKKTKEGCFHLFVLKK
;
A
#
# COMPACT_ATOMS: atom_id res chain seq x y z
N MET A 1 1.04 0.32 25.64
CA MET A 1 1.67 0.81 24.39
C MET A 1 0.61 1.49 23.55
N ASP A 2 0.82 2.72 23.14
CA ASP A 2 -0.06 3.44 22.23
C ASP A 2 -0.25 2.61 20.93
N ASN A 3 -1.49 2.52 20.47
CA ASN A 3 -1.87 1.71 19.30
C ASN A 3 -1.04 2.06 18.04
N THR A 4 -0.61 3.31 17.88
CA THR A 4 0.22 3.75 16.76
C THR A 4 1.63 3.14 16.78
N ASN A 5 2.25 3.00 17.95
CA ASN A 5 3.56 2.34 18.07
C ASN A 5 3.48 0.88 17.63
N LYS A 6 2.42 0.18 18.02
CA LYS A 6 2.21 -1.21 17.64
C LYS A 6 2.05 -1.37 16.12
N ILE A 7 1.27 -0.49 15.49
CA ILE A 7 1.08 -0.49 14.04
C ILE A 7 2.42 -0.21 13.34
N LEU A 8 3.15 0.82 13.77
CA LEU A 8 4.43 1.20 13.20
C LEU A 8 5.46 0.06 13.30
N GLN A 9 5.58 -0.58 14.47
CA GLN A 9 6.50 -1.70 14.66
C GLN A 9 6.15 -2.89 13.77
N ASN A 10 4.87 -3.18 13.56
CA ASN A 10 4.45 -4.25 12.66
C ASN A 10 4.81 -3.92 11.20
N PHE A 11 4.62 -2.68 10.75
CA PHE A 11 5.04 -2.26 9.41
C PHE A 11 6.56 -2.16 9.28
N LEU A 12 7.29 -1.74 10.33
CA LEU A 12 8.75 -1.79 10.34
C LEU A 12 9.26 -3.22 10.25
N ASN A 13 8.60 -4.19 10.89
CA ASN A 13 8.95 -5.59 10.73
C ASN A 13 8.89 -6.05 9.26
N ILE A 14 7.90 -5.58 8.50
CA ILE A 14 7.71 -5.90 7.09
C ILE A 14 8.65 -5.10 6.17
N HIS A 15 8.87 -3.81 6.50
CA HIS A 15 9.57 -2.84 5.65
C HIS A 15 10.85 -2.26 6.29
N TRP A 16 11.59 -3.04 7.10
CA TRP A 16 12.73 -2.56 7.89
C TRP A 16 13.88 -1.93 7.06
N ILE A 17 14.08 -2.39 5.82
CA ILE A 17 15.07 -1.79 4.89
C ILE A 17 14.58 -0.44 4.35
N ARG A 18 13.27 -0.21 4.32
CA ARG A 18 12.66 1.01 3.82
C ARG A 18 11.68 1.60 4.83
N PRO A 19 12.19 2.18 5.92
CA PRO A 19 11.38 2.68 7.03
C PRO A 19 10.39 3.79 6.60
N GLU A 20 10.69 4.52 5.53
CA GLU A 20 9.78 5.50 4.94
C GLU A 20 8.49 4.84 4.37
N VAL A 21 8.59 3.60 3.90
CA VAL A 21 7.42 2.82 3.47
C VAL A 21 6.61 2.36 4.69
N ALA A 22 7.28 1.88 5.76
CA ALA A 22 6.60 1.53 7.01
C ALA A 22 5.81 2.71 7.58
N MET A 23 6.39 3.91 7.53
CA MET A 23 5.75 5.14 7.97
C MET A 23 4.51 5.49 7.14
N TRP A 24 4.59 5.40 5.81
CA TRP A 24 3.43 5.59 4.91
C TRP A 24 2.30 4.62 5.26
N ARG A 25 2.61 3.31 5.33
CA ARG A 25 1.62 2.27 5.62
C ARG A 25 1.00 2.42 7.01
N THR A 26 1.76 2.94 7.97
CA THR A 26 1.23 3.30 9.30
C THR A 26 0.20 4.42 9.20
N LEU A 27 0.48 5.47 8.44
CA LEU A 27 -0.45 6.58 8.23
C LEU A 27 -1.71 6.13 7.48
N ASP A 28 -1.59 5.30 6.44
CA ASP A 28 -2.73 4.66 5.76
C ASP A 28 -3.59 3.88 6.76
N SER A 29 -2.97 3.05 7.57
CA SER A 29 -3.66 2.21 8.56
C SER A 29 -4.40 3.05 9.63
N ILE A 30 -3.80 4.15 10.10
CA ILE A 30 -4.44 5.07 11.04
C ILE A 30 -5.71 5.71 10.44
N GLN A 31 -5.70 6.04 9.14
CA GLN A 31 -6.90 6.54 8.46
C GLN A 31 -7.98 5.45 8.37
N LEU A 32 -7.59 4.23 8.01
CA LEU A 32 -8.52 3.10 7.84
C LEU A 32 -9.13 2.62 9.15
N LYS A 33 -8.42 2.74 10.30
CA LYS A 33 -8.98 2.38 11.62
C LYS A 33 -10.23 3.16 12.03
N LYS A 34 -10.48 4.29 11.40
CA LYS A 34 -11.70 5.09 11.60
C LYS A 34 -12.90 4.56 10.80
N ILE A 35 -12.71 3.50 10.01
CA ILE A 35 -13.69 2.96 9.08
C ILE A 35 -14.02 1.52 9.47
N GLN A 36 -15.30 1.22 9.55
CA GLN A 36 -15.76 -0.14 9.77
C GLN A 36 -15.79 -0.93 8.47
N PHE A 37 -15.13 -2.08 8.47
CA PHE A 37 -15.19 -3.08 7.41
C PHE A 37 -16.25 -4.13 7.76
N LYS A 38 -17.18 -4.39 6.85
CA LYS A 38 -18.28 -5.35 7.03
C LYS A 38 -18.22 -6.43 5.95
N LYS A 39 -18.39 -7.67 6.35
CA LYS A 39 -18.46 -8.82 5.41
C LYS A 39 -19.80 -8.86 4.64
N PRO A 40 -19.82 -9.43 3.44
CA PRO A 40 -18.67 -9.94 2.67
C PRO A 40 -17.74 -8.81 2.17
N MET A 41 -16.44 -9.08 2.19
CA MET A 41 -15.40 -8.09 1.87
C MET A 41 -14.52 -8.55 0.70
N ILE A 42 -14.18 -7.64 -0.19
CA ILE A 42 -13.22 -7.88 -1.26
C ILE A 42 -12.11 -6.82 -1.25
N ASP A 43 -10.87 -7.27 -1.51
CA ASP A 43 -9.68 -6.43 -1.68
C ASP A 43 -9.26 -6.45 -3.16
N LEU A 44 -9.51 -5.36 -3.87
CA LEU A 44 -9.21 -5.23 -5.30
C LEU A 44 -7.80 -4.66 -5.50
N GLY A 45 -6.89 -5.50 -5.98
CA GLY A 45 -5.46 -5.21 -6.07
C GLY A 45 -4.73 -5.54 -4.78
N CYS A 46 -5.00 -6.70 -4.20
CA CYS A 46 -4.51 -7.10 -2.88
C CYS A 46 -2.99 -7.29 -2.80
N GLY A 47 -2.29 -7.39 -3.94
CA GLY A 47 -0.85 -7.59 -4.00
C GLY A 47 -0.40 -8.84 -3.25
N ASP A 48 0.67 -8.71 -2.46
CA ASP A 48 1.22 -9.77 -1.61
C ASP A 48 0.49 -9.93 -0.26
N GLY A 49 -0.58 -9.19 -0.04
CA GLY A 49 -1.41 -9.25 1.16
C GLY A 49 -0.82 -8.59 2.42
N THR A 50 0.45 -8.19 2.40
CA THR A 50 1.15 -7.68 3.61
C THR A 50 0.50 -6.45 4.20
N PHE A 51 -0.03 -5.55 3.36
CA PHE A 51 -0.73 -4.36 3.83
C PHE A 51 -2.01 -4.73 4.59
N SER A 52 -2.90 -5.49 3.97
CA SER A 52 -4.19 -5.87 4.57
C SER A 52 -3.99 -6.73 5.82
N PHE A 53 -3.02 -7.67 5.79
CA PHE A 53 -2.64 -8.46 6.95
C PHE A 53 -2.24 -7.58 8.14
N THR A 54 -1.29 -6.64 7.93
CA THR A 54 -0.77 -5.79 8.99
C THR A 54 -1.79 -4.75 9.45
N ASN A 55 -2.58 -4.20 8.52
CA ASN A 55 -3.66 -3.25 8.82
C ASN A 55 -4.70 -3.86 9.75
N PHE A 56 -5.02 -5.14 9.60
CA PHE A 56 -5.91 -5.90 10.49
C PHE A 56 -5.16 -6.60 11.64
N GLU A 57 -4.05 -6.00 12.09
CA GLU A 57 -3.28 -6.41 13.27
C GLU A 57 -2.63 -7.79 13.19
N GLY A 58 -2.51 -8.37 12.01
CA GLY A 58 -1.67 -9.53 11.78
C GLY A 58 -0.21 -9.23 12.12
N LYS A 59 0.50 -10.22 12.66
CA LYS A 59 1.90 -10.10 13.05
C LYS A 59 2.68 -11.32 12.59
N THR A 60 3.78 -11.09 11.87
CA THR A 60 4.75 -12.12 11.50
C THR A 60 5.96 -12.11 12.42
N GLY A 61 6.68 -13.22 12.46
CA GLY A 61 7.99 -13.31 13.08
C GLY A 61 9.02 -12.39 12.43
N LEU A 62 10.14 -12.18 13.13
CA LEU A 62 11.27 -11.40 12.61
C LEU A 62 11.95 -12.06 11.42
N ASN A 63 11.74 -13.37 11.22
CA ASN A 63 12.25 -14.12 10.08
C ASN A 63 11.66 -13.71 8.72
N PHE A 64 10.53 -12.97 8.71
CA PHE A 64 9.83 -12.57 7.48
C PHE A 64 9.87 -11.07 7.23
N ASP A 65 10.09 -10.69 5.99
CA ASP A 65 9.88 -9.35 5.44
C ASP A 65 9.71 -9.45 3.90
N VAL A 66 9.25 -8.38 3.28
CA VAL A 66 9.03 -8.34 1.82
C VAL A 66 10.32 -8.41 1.01
N TYR A 67 11.46 -8.11 1.61
CA TYR A 67 12.77 -8.07 0.92
C TYR A 67 13.43 -9.45 0.89
N GLY A 68 13.21 -10.27 1.91
CA GLY A 68 13.67 -11.66 1.94
C GLY A 68 13.04 -12.53 0.86
N THR A 69 11.97 -12.05 0.23
CA THR A 69 11.34 -12.71 -0.93
C THR A 69 12.01 -12.37 -2.27
N ILE A 70 12.96 -11.44 -2.28
CA ILE A 70 13.64 -10.96 -3.49
C ILE A 70 14.97 -11.70 -3.63
N LYS A 71 15.05 -12.62 -4.60
CA LYS A 71 16.27 -13.40 -4.86
C LYS A 71 17.36 -12.61 -5.59
N ASN A 72 16.96 -11.66 -6.42
CA ASN A 72 17.83 -10.97 -7.34
C ASN A 72 17.38 -9.52 -7.52
N THR A 73 18.29 -8.59 -7.33
CA THR A 73 18.08 -7.16 -7.51
C THR A 73 18.57 -6.63 -8.86
N LYS A 74 19.13 -7.50 -9.71
CA LYS A 74 19.59 -7.12 -11.07
C LYS A 74 18.43 -6.50 -11.86
N GLY A 75 18.70 -5.36 -12.47
CA GLY A 75 17.70 -4.61 -13.22
C GLY A 75 16.85 -3.66 -12.38
N PHE A 76 17.15 -3.49 -11.08
CA PHE A 76 16.47 -2.52 -10.23
C PHE A 76 16.53 -1.11 -10.83
N PHE A 77 17.72 -0.64 -11.21
CA PHE A 77 17.89 0.69 -11.81
C PHE A 77 17.42 0.79 -13.26
N GLN A 78 17.17 -0.34 -13.94
CA GLN A 78 16.54 -0.41 -15.26
C GLN A 78 15.02 -0.51 -15.18
N GLY A 79 14.45 -0.37 -13.98
CA GLY A 79 12.99 -0.39 -13.79
C GLY A 79 12.35 -1.77 -13.81
N LYS A 80 13.12 -2.87 -13.79
CA LYS A 80 12.56 -4.22 -13.68
C LYS A 80 11.82 -4.42 -12.36
N ASP A 81 10.68 -5.12 -12.43
CA ASP A 81 9.89 -5.48 -11.25
C ASP A 81 10.54 -6.63 -10.49
N ILE A 82 11.41 -6.28 -9.53
CA ILE A 82 12.12 -7.25 -8.69
C ILE A 82 11.21 -7.96 -7.68
N GLN A 83 10.00 -7.46 -7.44
CA GLN A 83 9.04 -8.10 -6.52
C GLN A 83 8.27 -9.26 -7.14
N ASN A 84 8.22 -9.31 -8.49
CA ASN A 84 7.56 -10.39 -9.23
C ASN A 84 8.42 -11.66 -9.27
N GLN A 85 8.86 -12.13 -8.12
CA GLN A 85 9.65 -13.36 -7.94
C GLN A 85 8.93 -14.28 -6.96
N LYS A 86 9.07 -15.60 -7.13
CA LYS A 86 8.56 -16.56 -6.15
C LYS A 86 9.25 -16.34 -4.80
N SER A 87 8.47 -16.29 -3.75
CA SER A 87 9.01 -16.19 -2.39
C SER A 87 9.79 -17.44 -2.03
N ILE A 88 10.92 -17.24 -1.35
CA ILE A 88 11.70 -18.31 -0.72
C ILE A 88 11.46 -18.38 0.79
N LEU A 89 10.89 -17.34 1.36
CA LEU A 89 10.61 -17.25 2.79
C LEU A 89 9.12 -17.41 3.05
N LYS A 90 8.77 -18.36 3.91
CA LYS A 90 7.44 -18.47 4.48
C LYS A 90 7.36 -17.65 5.77
N PRO A 91 6.29 -16.87 5.97
CA PRO A 91 6.09 -16.15 7.22
C PRO A 91 5.77 -17.10 8.37
N THR A 92 6.41 -16.91 9.52
CA THR A 92 5.89 -17.44 10.77
C THR A 92 4.81 -16.49 11.25
N ILE A 93 3.56 -16.95 11.31
CA ILE A 93 2.43 -16.14 11.79
C ILE A 93 2.39 -16.18 13.31
N ILE A 94 2.73 -15.05 13.96
CA ILE A 94 2.67 -14.89 15.42
C ILE A 94 1.25 -14.52 15.87
N LYS A 95 0.57 -13.68 15.08
CA LYS A 95 -0.83 -13.29 15.30
C LYS A 95 -1.55 -13.25 13.95
N LYS A 96 -2.68 -13.92 13.83
CA LYS A 96 -3.56 -13.83 12.66
C LYS A 96 -4.17 -12.43 12.56
N ALA A 97 -4.53 -12.01 11.36
CA ALA A 97 -5.30 -10.79 11.16
C ALA A 97 -6.69 -10.92 11.82
N ASN A 98 -7.15 -9.84 12.47
CA ASN A 98 -8.46 -9.82 13.15
C ASN A 98 -9.63 -9.89 12.16
N ASN A 99 -9.43 -9.40 10.93
CA ASN A 99 -10.38 -9.49 9.84
C ASN A 99 -9.74 -10.21 8.65
N VAL A 100 -10.52 -11.11 8.04
CA VAL A 100 -10.14 -11.85 6.85
C VAL A 100 -11.08 -11.45 5.73
N PHE A 101 -10.53 -11.02 4.61
CA PHE A 101 -11.32 -10.75 3.40
C PHE A 101 -11.88 -12.06 2.83
N ASP A 102 -13.10 -12.01 2.31
CA ASP A 102 -13.69 -13.15 1.62
C ASP A 102 -12.97 -13.41 0.30
N VAL A 103 -12.56 -12.32 -0.39
CA VAL A 103 -11.82 -12.41 -1.65
C VAL A 103 -10.69 -11.39 -1.72
N GLY A 104 -9.51 -11.84 -2.16
CA GLY A 104 -8.42 -10.97 -2.62
C GLY A 104 -8.22 -11.14 -4.13
N VAL A 105 -8.08 -10.03 -4.85
CA VAL A 105 -7.88 -10.04 -6.32
C VAL A 105 -6.60 -9.32 -6.69
N ASP A 106 -5.76 -9.98 -7.49
CA ASP A 106 -4.60 -9.36 -8.14
C ASP A 106 -4.32 -10.03 -9.50
N TRP A 107 -3.62 -9.35 -10.40
CA TRP A 107 -3.30 -9.92 -11.71
C TRP A 107 -2.00 -10.75 -11.70
N LYS A 108 -1.12 -10.57 -10.70
CA LYS A 108 0.17 -11.25 -10.56
C LYS A 108 0.05 -12.50 -9.69
N LYS A 109 0.18 -13.67 -10.30
CA LYS A 109 0.14 -14.95 -9.59
C LYS A 109 1.19 -15.02 -8.47
N SER A 110 2.41 -14.52 -8.72
CA SER A 110 3.48 -14.52 -7.70
C SER A 110 3.17 -13.69 -6.45
N LEU A 111 2.34 -12.65 -6.56
CA LEU A 111 1.89 -11.87 -5.40
C LEU A 111 0.76 -12.60 -4.67
N LEU A 112 -0.18 -13.20 -5.40
CA LEU A 112 -1.23 -14.02 -4.79
C LEU A 112 -0.66 -15.21 -4.01
N ASP A 113 0.40 -15.85 -4.53
CA ASP A 113 1.08 -16.95 -3.81
C ASP A 113 1.67 -16.46 -2.47
N LYS A 114 2.23 -15.24 -2.42
CA LYS A 114 2.72 -14.62 -1.19
C LYS A 114 1.56 -14.25 -0.25
N ALA A 115 0.47 -13.72 -0.79
CA ALA A 115 -0.72 -13.36 -0.02
C ALA A 115 -1.36 -14.59 0.65
N ASN A 116 -1.35 -15.73 -0.03
CA ASN A 116 -1.85 -17.00 0.50
C ASN A 116 -1.13 -17.45 1.78
N GLU A 117 0.18 -17.24 1.86
CA GLU A 117 0.98 -17.58 3.05
C GLU A 117 0.59 -16.76 4.29
N LEU A 118 -0.03 -15.58 4.13
CA LEU A 118 -0.46 -14.72 5.23
C LEU A 118 -1.86 -15.04 5.77
N GLN A 119 -2.62 -15.91 5.11
CA GLN A 119 -3.96 -16.33 5.54
C GLN A 119 -4.93 -15.15 5.81
N THR A 120 -4.81 -14.08 5.02
CA THR A 120 -5.63 -12.86 5.17
C THR A 120 -6.88 -12.88 4.28
N TYR A 121 -6.95 -13.84 3.37
CA TYR A 121 -8.04 -14.01 2.40
C TYR A 121 -8.58 -15.44 2.49
N GLN A 122 -9.93 -15.59 2.41
CA GLN A 122 -10.55 -16.90 2.29
C GLN A 122 -10.31 -17.49 0.90
N SER A 123 -10.33 -16.62 -0.13
CA SER A 123 -10.02 -17.00 -1.51
C SER A 123 -9.18 -15.93 -2.20
N LEU A 124 -8.32 -16.36 -3.13
CA LEU A 124 -7.49 -15.49 -3.93
C LEU A 124 -7.77 -15.72 -5.41
N GLN A 125 -8.06 -14.66 -6.15
CA GLN A 125 -8.42 -14.75 -7.56
C GLN A 125 -7.44 -13.94 -8.42
N LYS A 126 -6.85 -14.62 -9.42
CA LYS A 126 -6.07 -13.94 -10.46
C LYS A 126 -7.01 -13.30 -11.46
N HIS A 127 -7.01 -11.96 -11.53
CA HIS A 127 -7.84 -11.21 -12.46
C HIS A 127 -7.25 -9.84 -12.78
N ASP A 128 -7.44 -9.38 -14.02
CA ASP A 128 -7.05 -8.05 -14.48
C ASP A 128 -8.20 -7.05 -14.23
N LEU A 129 -7.97 -6.09 -13.34
CA LEU A 129 -8.96 -5.07 -12.97
C LEU A 129 -9.32 -4.09 -14.12
N ASN A 130 -8.67 -4.18 -15.27
CA ASN A 130 -9.09 -3.48 -16.50
C ASN A 130 -10.21 -4.22 -17.26
N LYS A 131 -10.62 -5.39 -16.78
CA LYS A 131 -11.70 -6.22 -17.35
C LYS A 131 -12.90 -6.22 -16.40
N PRO A 132 -14.12 -6.55 -16.87
CA PRO A 132 -15.28 -6.72 -16.02
C PRO A 132 -15.01 -7.71 -14.88
N LEU A 133 -15.49 -7.40 -13.67
CA LEU A 133 -15.28 -8.24 -12.50
C LEU A 133 -16.16 -9.50 -12.54
N LEU A 134 -15.58 -10.65 -12.25
CA LEU A 134 -16.25 -11.98 -12.32
C LEU A 134 -17.10 -12.28 -11.07
N PHE A 135 -17.84 -11.31 -10.59
CA PHE A 135 -18.73 -11.45 -9.43
C PHE A 135 -20.14 -11.03 -9.78
N PRO A 136 -21.17 -11.66 -9.18
CA PRO A 136 -22.54 -11.25 -9.36
C PRO A 136 -22.79 -9.87 -8.75
N ASP A 137 -23.89 -9.25 -9.16
CA ASP A 137 -24.36 -7.98 -8.62
C ASP A 137 -24.60 -8.10 -7.11
N GLU A 138 -24.40 -7.00 -6.40
CA GLU A 138 -24.71 -6.86 -4.97
C GLU A 138 -24.11 -7.94 -4.04
N LYS A 139 -22.93 -8.48 -4.40
CA LYS A 139 -22.27 -9.53 -3.62
C LYS A 139 -21.60 -9.00 -2.35
N PHE A 140 -20.93 -7.85 -2.41
CA PHE A 140 -20.03 -7.39 -1.35
C PHE A 140 -20.59 -6.23 -0.53
N GLN A 141 -20.39 -6.29 0.79
CA GLN A 141 -20.73 -5.21 1.72
C GLN A 141 -19.60 -4.19 1.81
N THR A 142 -18.34 -4.63 1.65
CA THR A 142 -17.17 -3.75 1.63
C THR A 142 -16.27 -4.10 0.44
N ILE A 143 -15.97 -3.10 -0.36
CA ILE A 143 -14.94 -3.16 -1.39
C ILE A 143 -13.79 -2.27 -0.94
N PHE A 144 -12.58 -2.81 -0.85
CA PHE A 144 -11.38 -2.07 -0.50
C PHE A 144 -10.41 -2.03 -1.67
N SER A 145 -9.70 -0.93 -1.84
CA SER A 145 -8.54 -0.84 -2.73
C SER A 145 -7.62 0.31 -2.36
N ASN A 146 -6.32 0.08 -2.45
CA ASN A 146 -5.29 1.10 -2.35
C ASN A 146 -4.48 1.26 -3.65
N ILE A 147 -5.02 0.74 -4.78
CA ILE A 147 -4.31 0.74 -6.08
C ILE A 147 -5.16 1.26 -7.26
N PHE A 148 -6.38 1.71 -7.04
CA PHE A 148 -7.28 2.15 -8.12
C PHE A 148 -6.63 3.19 -9.04
N TYR A 149 -5.77 4.04 -8.51
CA TYR A 149 -5.07 5.08 -9.25
C TYR A 149 -4.01 4.54 -10.24
N TRP A 150 -3.70 3.24 -10.22
CA TRP A 150 -2.83 2.59 -11.18
C TRP A 150 -3.59 1.95 -12.36
N ILE A 151 -4.90 1.78 -12.22
CA ILE A 151 -5.71 1.06 -13.20
C ILE A 151 -6.12 2.02 -14.34
N PRO A 152 -5.64 1.82 -15.57
CA PRO A 152 -5.96 2.68 -16.71
C PRO A 152 -7.46 2.91 -16.91
N LYS A 153 -8.28 1.84 -16.83
CA LYS A 153 -9.73 1.89 -17.01
C LYS A 153 -10.49 2.17 -15.71
N LEU A 154 -10.05 3.18 -14.93
CA LEU A 154 -10.59 3.48 -13.61
C LEU A 154 -12.11 3.70 -13.59
N ARG A 155 -12.66 4.40 -14.59
CA ARG A 155 -14.12 4.64 -14.65
C ARG A 155 -14.90 3.33 -14.77
N GLN A 156 -14.44 2.41 -15.62
CA GLN A 156 -15.03 1.08 -15.76
C GLN A 156 -14.94 0.29 -14.45
N LEU A 157 -13.78 0.33 -13.79
CA LEU A 157 -13.58 -0.35 -12.49
C LEU A 157 -14.51 0.20 -11.41
N LEU A 158 -14.74 1.52 -11.36
CA LEU A 158 -15.68 2.12 -10.41
C LEU A 158 -17.12 1.70 -10.70
N GLN A 159 -17.53 1.60 -11.99
CA GLN A 159 -18.84 1.10 -12.38
C GLN A 159 -19.03 -0.38 -11.99
N GLU A 160 -18.05 -1.22 -12.26
CA GLU A 160 -18.04 -2.62 -11.85
C GLU A 160 -18.06 -2.77 -10.32
N SER A 161 -17.26 -1.94 -9.61
CA SER A 161 -17.28 -1.91 -8.15
C SER A 161 -18.68 -1.53 -7.62
N LYS A 162 -19.33 -0.55 -8.24
CA LYS A 162 -20.72 -0.19 -7.90
C LYS A 162 -21.68 -1.35 -8.17
N ARG A 163 -21.53 -2.06 -9.29
CA ARG A 163 -22.39 -3.20 -9.64
C ARG A 163 -22.32 -4.30 -8.59
N ILE A 164 -21.12 -4.73 -8.21
CA ILE A 164 -20.94 -5.83 -7.24
C ILE A 164 -21.13 -5.40 -5.78
N LEU A 165 -21.29 -4.08 -5.50
CA LEU A 165 -21.53 -3.55 -4.17
C LEU A 165 -23.00 -3.73 -3.79
N LYS A 166 -23.29 -4.18 -2.58
CA LYS A 166 -24.64 -4.18 -2.00
C LYS A 166 -25.18 -2.76 -1.87
N SER A 167 -26.50 -2.60 -1.86
CA SER A 167 -27.17 -1.28 -1.74
C SER A 167 -26.75 -0.54 -0.47
N SER A 168 -26.54 -1.23 0.66
CA SER A 168 -26.01 -0.68 1.92
C SER A 168 -24.50 -0.76 2.05
N GLY A 169 -23.81 -1.16 0.98
CA GLY A 169 -22.36 -1.39 0.98
C GLY A 169 -21.53 -0.12 0.85
N ARG A 170 -20.22 -0.26 1.02
CA ARG A 170 -19.23 0.82 0.93
C ARG A 170 -18.02 0.43 0.10
N ILE A 171 -17.54 1.37 -0.71
CA ILE A 171 -16.24 1.28 -1.36
C ILE A 171 -15.28 2.17 -0.56
N ILE A 172 -14.18 1.60 -0.09
CA ILE A 172 -13.14 2.29 0.68
C ILE A 172 -11.89 2.33 -0.19
N ILE A 173 -11.44 3.53 -0.58
CA ILE A 173 -10.27 3.69 -1.44
C ILE A 173 -9.28 4.70 -0.90
N LEU A 174 -8.00 4.39 -1.10
CA LEU A 174 -6.88 5.29 -0.86
C LEU A 174 -6.33 5.72 -2.22
N VAL A 175 -6.38 7.01 -2.53
CA VAL A 175 -6.00 7.53 -3.85
C VAL A 175 -5.22 8.85 -3.75
N PRO A 176 -4.30 9.15 -4.69
CA PRO A 176 -3.49 10.35 -4.65
C PRO A 176 -4.26 11.61 -5.06
N ASP A 177 -3.92 12.73 -4.41
CA ASP A 177 -4.16 14.06 -4.95
C ASP A 177 -3.11 14.38 -6.05
N LYS A 178 -3.41 15.30 -6.96
CA LYS A 178 -2.46 15.78 -7.98
C LYS A 178 -1.15 16.30 -7.36
N LYS A 179 -1.19 16.82 -6.14
CA LYS A 179 -0.03 17.27 -5.37
C LYS A 179 0.98 16.14 -5.10
N LEU A 180 0.55 14.86 -5.10
CA LEU A 180 1.49 13.75 -4.99
C LEU A 180 2.53 13.83 -6.09
N LYS A 181 2.09 13.89 -7.36
CA LYS A 181 3.00 13.95 -8.51
C LYS A 181 3.92 15.17 -8.48
N GLN A 182 3.40 16.32 -8.05
CA GLN A 182 4.17 17.57 -7.93
C GLN A 182 5.31 17.45 -6.91
N ASN A 183 5.16 16.60 -5.89
CA ASN A 183 6.14 16.41 -4.82
C ASN A 183 7.01 15.15 -4.97
N LEU A 184 6.85 14.38 -6.06
CA LEU A 184 7.76 13.28 -6.37
C LEU A 184 9.11 13.82 -6.84
N ILE A 185 10.17 13.08 -6.51
CA ILE A 185 11.54 13.41 -6.92
C ILE A 185 11.64 13.63 -8.44
N TYR A 186 10.94 12.83 -9.23
CA TYR A 186 10.93 12.97 -10.69
C TYR A 186 10.54 14.38 -11.13
N ASN A 187 9.43 14.91 -10.60
CA ASN A 187 8.91 16.21 -11.01
C ASN A 187 9.74 17.39 -10.46
N GLN A 188 10.41 17.20 -9.32
CA GLN A 188 11.19 18.25 -8.68
C GLN A 188 12.61 18.41 -9.24
N TYR A 189 13.17 17.32 -9.77
CA TYR A 189 14.58 17.27 -10.17
C TYR A 189 14.79 16.90 -11.63
N ILE A 190 13.73 16.86 -12.43
CA ILE A 190 13.84 16.50 -13.85
C ILE A 190 14.70 17.51 -14.62
N GLU A 191 14.64 18.77 -14.25
CA GLU A 191 15.46 19.84 -14.83
C GLU A 191 16.95 19.69 -14.49
N SER A 192 17.27 19.08 -13.35
CA SER A 192 18.65 18.84 -12.92
C SER A 192 19.29 17.59 -13.58
N GLY A 193 18.48 16.77 -14.29
CA GLY A 193 18.95 15.56 -14.98
C GLY A 193 17.88 14.51 -15.10
N GLU A 194 17.26 14.41 -16.26
CA GLU A 194 16.15 13.48 -16.51
C GLU A 194 16.53 12.01 -16.26
N LYS A 195 17.75 11.62 -16.64
CA LYS A 195 18.26 10.25 -16.45
C LYS A 195 18.33 9.90 -14.96
N TRP A 196 18.87 10.79 -14.15
CA TRP A 196 18.99 10.63 -12.71
C TRP A 196 17.61 10.57 -12.03
N ALA A 197 16.72 11.51 -12.36
CA ALA A 197 15.36 11.55 -11.83
C ALA A 197 14.58 10.26 -12.18
N LYS A 198 14.71 9.75 -13.39
CA LYS A 198 14.07 8.48 -13.83
C LYS A 198 14.59 7.27 -13.06
N ILE A 199 15.90 7.20 -12.80
CA ILE A 199 16.52 6.10 -12.04
C ILE A 199 15.94 6.08 -10.61
N LEU A 200 15.88 7.22 -9.94
CA LEU A 200 15.41 7.31 -8.56
C LEU A 200 13.88 7.10 -8.45
N ASP A 201 13.11 7.66 -9.39
CA ASP A 201 11.65 7.52 -9.43
C ASP A 201 11.21 6.08 -9.74
N ARG A 202 11.99 5.33 -10.51
CA ARG A 202 11.68 3.96 -10.94
C ARG A 202 10.30 3.80 -11.58
N GLY A 203 9.88 4.82 -12.30
CA GLY A 203 8.62 4.82 -13.03
C GLY A 203 7.37 5.05 -12.17
N ILE A 204 7.50 5.44 -10.90
CA ILE A 204 6.34 5.76 -10.04
C ILE A 204 5.50 6.85 -10.68
N TYR A 205 6.13 7.93 -11.13
CA TYR A 205 5.45 9.05 -11.79
C TYR A 205 4.59 8.60 -12.99
N LYS A 206 5.14 7.71 -13.84
CA LYS A 206 4.44 7.15 -15.02
C LYS A 206 3.35 6.15 -14.62
N ASN A 207 3.58 5.37 -13.58
CA ASN A 207 2.65 4.31 -13.14
C ASN A 207 1.42 4.86 -12.44
N ILE A 208 1.50 6.04 -11.82
CA ILE A 208 0.33 6.74 -11.30
C ILE A 208 -0.47 7.29 -12.48
N LYS A 209 -1.52 6.58 -12.88
CA LYS A 209 -2.38 6.96 -14.02
C LYS A 209 -3.33 8.10 -13.62
N HIS A 210 -3.86 8.02 -12.41
CA HIS A 210 -4.87 8.94 -11.90
C HIS A 210 -4.39 9.57 -10.59
N ALA A 211 -4.09 10.87 -10.63
CA ALA A 211 -3.83 11.71 -9.47
C ALA A 211 -4.62 13.01 -9.70
N TYR A 212 -5.75 13.13 -9.03
CA TYR A 212 -6.73 14.17 -9.27
C TYR A 212 -6.88 15.05 -8.04
N SER A 213 -7.26 16.31 -8.26
CA SER A 213 -7.72 17.18 -7.17
C SER A 213 -9.00 16.63 -6.54
N LEU A 214 -9.34 17.11 -5.35
CA LEU A 214 -10.59 16.73 -4.68
C LEU A 214 -11.83 16.97 -5.57
N SER A 215 -11.87 18.08 -6.30
CA SER A 215 -12.99 18.42 -7.20
C SER A 215 -13.10 17.43 -8.36
N GLU A 216 -11.98 17.03 -8.96
CA GLU A 216 -11.94 16.05 -10.05
C GLU A 216 -12.34 14.66 -9.56
N TRP A 217 -11.88 14.22 -8.37
CA TRP A 217 -12.34 12.98 -7.75
C TRP A 217 -13.86 13.00 -7.50
N LYS A 218 -14.39 14.09 -6.93
CA LYS A 218 -15.85 14.26 -6.72
C LYS A 218 -16.61 14.13 -8.02
N LYS A 219 -16.15 14.80 -9.09
CA LYS A 219 -16.76 14.74 -10.42
C LYS A 219 -16.76 13.32 -10.99
N LEU A 220 -15.65 12.59 -10.87
CA LEU A 220 -15.53 11.21 -11.32
C LEU A 220 -16.54 10.29 -10.59
N PHE A 221 -16.62 10.39 -9.26
CA PHE A 221 -17.56 9.57 -8.47
C PHE A 221 -19.01 9.87 -8.83
N SER A 222 -19.38 11.15 -8.93
CA SER A 222 -20.73 11.56 -9.34
C SER A 222 -21.09 10.99 -10.72
N HIS A 223 -20.19 11.05 -11.71
CA HIS A 223 -20.42 10.49 -13.05
C HIS A 223 -20.54 8.96 -13.05
N THR A 224 -20.05 8.27 -12.04
CA THR A 224 -20.25 6.81 -11.86
C THR A 224 -21.45 6.50 -10.97
N GLY A 225 -22.18 7.52 -10.50
CA GLY A 225 -23.32 7.40 -9.61
C GLY A 225 -22.95 6.91 -8.21
N LEU A 226 -21.72 7.22 -7.77
CA LEU A 226 -21.25 6.98 -6.41
C LEU A 226 -21.28 8.28 -5.60
N LYS A 227 -21.71 8.20 -4.34
CA LYS A 227 -21.80 9.33 -3.41
C LYS A 227 -20.69 9.20 -2.35
N ILE A 228 -20.07 10.31 -1.98
CA ILE A 228 -19.07 10.32 -0.91
C ILE A 228 -19.78 10.35 0.44
N GLU A 229 -19.55 9.32 1.26
CA GLU A 229 -20.02 9.26 2.65
C GLU A 229 -19.00 9.89 3.61
N LYS A 230 -17.71 9.56 3.42
CA LYS A 230 -16.61 10.12 4.22
C LYS A 230 -15.42 10.47 3.33
N HIS A 231 -14.70 11.49 3.72
CA HIS A 231 -13.47 11.91 3.07
C HIS A 231 -12.47 12.42 4.11
N SER A 232 -11.21 12.05 3.95
CA SER A 232 -10.08 12.69 4.63
C SER A 232 -8.91 12.84 3.68
N GLN A 233 -8.10 13.87 3.91
CA GLN A 233 -6.89 14.15 3.15
C GLN A 233 -5.70 14.11 4.10
N TYR A 234 -4.61 13.47 3.70
CA TYR A 234 -3.46 13.22 4.55
C TYR A 234 -2.17 13.09 3.72
N LEU A 235 -1.02 12.84 4.34
CA LEU A 235 0.33 12.85 3.77
C LEU A 235 0.73 14.23 3.25
N SER A 236 1.49 14.96 4.04
CA SER A 236 1.95 16.30 3.65
C SER A 236 2.91 16.25 2.45
N PRO A 237 3.05 17.36 1.70
CA PRO A 237 4.09 17.50 0.68
C PRO A 237 5.49 17.17 1.20
N LYS A 238 5.82 17.56 2.43
CA LYS A 238 7.11 17.24 3.07
C LYS A 238 7.31 15.74 3.21
N PHE A 239 6.27 15.01 3.66
CA PHE A 239 6.29 13.57 3.75
C PHE A 239 6.58 12.91 2.40
N ILE A 240 5.89 13.37 1.33
CA ILE A 240 6.08 12.81 -0.01
C ILE A 240 7.51 13.01 -0.52
N LYS A 241 8.11 14.18 -0.25
CA LYS A 241 9.52 14.43 -0.61
C LYS A 241 10.47 13.45 0.07
N ILE A 242 10.31 13.24 1.38
CA ILE A 242 11.11 12.25 2.14
C ILE A 242 10.90 10.84 1.60
N TRP A 243 9.63 10.43 1.43
CA TRP A 243 9.30 9.10 0.96
C TRP A 243 9.78 8.82 -0.46
N SER A 244 9.71 9.81 -1.36
CA SER A 244 10.03 9.59 -2.77
C SER A 244 11.51 9.29 -3.01
N ILE A 245 12.39 9.81 -2.16
CA ILE A 245 13.81 9.44 -2.11
C ILE A 245 14.01 8.26 -1.15
N GLY A 246 13.83 8.51 0.14
CA GLY A 246 14.01 7.55 1.23
C GLY A 246 15.27 6.71 1.09
N MET A 247 15.18 5.45 1.44
CA MET A 247 16.25 4.46 1.26
C MET A 247 16.25 3.81 -0.13
N ARG A 248 15.44 4.31 -1.06
CA ARG A 248 15.24 3.70 -2.38
C ARG A 248 16.53 3.50 -3.18
N PRO A 249 17.45 4.47 -3.27
CA PRO A 249 18.71 4.29 -4.02
C PRO A 249 19.59 3.18 -3.47
N TYR A 250 19.59 2.99 -2.15
CA TYR A 250 20.41 2.00 -1.46
C TYR A 250 19.73 0.65 -1.26
N SER A 251 18.39 0.60 -1.42
CA SER A 251 17.62 -0.60 -1.10
C SER A 251 18.08 -1.87 -1.84
N PRO A 252 18.48 -1.88 -3.13
CA PRO A 252 18.95 -3.11 -3.77
C PRO A 252 20.18 -3.68 -3.10
N TYR A 253 21.15 -2.84 -2.73
CA TYR A 253 22.37 -3.27 -2.05
C TYR A 253 22.07 -3.78 -0.63
N MET A 254 21.21 -3.09 0.10
CA MET A 254 20.77 -3.52 1.44
C MET A 254 20.03 -4.87 1.39
N ILE A 255 19.21 -5.09 0.36
CA ILE A 255 18.52 -6.36 0.14
C ILE A 255 19.55 -7.49 -0.11
N GLU A 256 20.53 -7.25 -0.96
CA GLU A 256 21.59 -8.23 -1.25
C GLU A 256 22.40 -8.56 0.00
N MET A 257 22.83 -7.54 0.76
CA MET A 257 23.54 -7.73 2.03
C MET A 257 22.68 -8.53 3.03
N ALA A 258 21.43 -8.12 3.22
CA ALA A 258 20.49 -8.78 4.15
C ALA A 258 20.17 -10.23 3.77
N ASN A 259 20.27 -10.58 2.48
CA ASN A 259 20.03 -11.94 2.02
C ASN A 259 21.26 -12.85 2.05
N LYS A 260 22.46 -12.29 2.32
CA LYS A 260 23.73 -13.04 2.49
C LYS A 260 24.02 -13.42 3.94
N ILE A 261 23.42 -12.75 4.91
CA ILE A 261 23.60 -13.07 6.34
C ILE A 261 22.61 -14.17 6.78
N SER A 262 22.95 -14.83 7.87
CA SER A 262 22.09 -15.86 8.46
C SER A 262 20.74 -15.28 8.91
N ILE A 263 19.69 -16.11 8.96
CA ILE A 263 18.37 -15.70 9.45
C ILE A 263 18.47 -15.15 10.88
N LYS A 264 19.25 -15.80 11.74
CA LYS A 264 19.44 -15.38 13.14
C LYS A 264 20.07 -13.98 13.25
N GLU A 265 21.07 -13.70 12.44
CA GLU A 265 21.72 -12.37 12.40
C GLU A 265 20.77 -11.31 11.84
N LYS A 266 20.06 -11.65 10.76
CA LYS A 266 19.02 -10.75 10.20
C LYS A 266 17.96 -10.40 11.24
N GLU A 267 17.46 -11.35 11.99
CA GLU A 267 16.49 -11.13 13.07
C GLU A 267 17.05 -10.21 14.18
N LYS A 268 18.31 -10.40 14.56
CA LYS A 268 19.00 -9.54 15.56
C LYS A 268 19.11 -8.10 15.08
N ILE A 269 19.58 -7.89 13.84
CA ILE A 269 19.69 -6.56 13.24
C ILE A 269 18.31 -5.92 13.11
N LYS A 270 17.35 -6.64 12.59
CA LYS A 270 15.99 -6.17 12.38
C LYS A 270 15.30 -5.77 13.68
N LYS A 271 15.47 -6.55 14.76
CA LYS A 271 14.99 -6.21 16.09
C LYS A 271 15.55 -4.86 16.55
N ARG A 272 16.86 -4.65 16.37
CA ARG A 272 17.53 -3.39 16.71
C ARG A 272 17.00 -2.23 15.86
N VAL A 273 16.88 -2.40 14.54
CA VAL A 273 16.30 -1.37 13.64
C VAL A 273 14.90 -0.97 14.10
N ILE A 274 14.05 -1.94 14.46
CA ILE A 274 12.70 -1.65 14.96
C ILE A 274 12.75 -0.85 16.27
N GLN A 275 13.63 -1.22 17.20
CA GLN A 275 13.79 -0.52 18.48
C GLN A 275 14.26 0.93 18.28
N ASP A 276 15.30 1.13 17.48
CA ASP A 276 15.93 2.44 17.28
C ASP A 276 15.09 3.38 16.44
N MET A 277 14.45 2.85 15.36
CA MET A 277 13.67 3.66 14.44
C MET A 277 12.25 3.99 14.93
N THR A 278 11.68 3.17 15.81
CA THR A 278 10.30 3.41 16.31
C THR A 278 10.13 4.80 16.94
N PRO A 279 10.94 5.26 17.89
CA PRO A 279 10.77 6.58 18.50
C PRO A 279 10.97 7.72 17.51
N ILE A 280 11.93 7.60 16.59
CA ILE A 280 12.23 8.60 15.56
C ILE A 280 11.04 8.76 14.61
N LEU A 281 10.60 7.67 14.01
CA LEU A 281 9.49 7.69 13.05
C LEU A 281 8.16 8.02 13.72
N ARG A 282 7.99 7.62 14.98
CA ARG A 282 6.81 7.98 15.77
C ARG A 282 6.70 9.48 15.96
N SER A 283 7.80 10.16 16.27
CA SER A 283 7.83 11.62 16.41
C SER A 283 7.35 12.29 15.11
N TYR A 284 7.84 11.81 13.96
CA TYR A 284 7.44 12.33 12.66
C TYR A 284 5.97 12.02 12.31
N ILE A 285 5.50 10.80 12.60
CA ILE A 285 4.08 10.44 12.44
C ILE A 285 3.19 11.35 13.28
N ASN A 286 3.57 11.64 14.53
CA ASN A 286 2.82 12.57 15.39
C ASN A 286 2.76 13.97 14.79
N TYR A 287 3.84 14.46 14.19
CA TYR A 287 3.86 15.73 13.47
C TYR A 287 2.87 15.73 12.30
N GLU A 288 2.88 14.67 11.46
CA GLU A 288 1.95 14.51 10.35
C GLU A 288 0.48 14.45 10.81
N LEU A 289 0.18 13.77 11.91
CA LEU A 289 -1.18 13.63 12.44
C LEU A 289 -1.71 14.92 13.09
N LYS A 290 -0.84 15.73 13.70
CA LYS A 290 -1.21 17.03 14.27
C LYS A 290 -1.48 18.08 13.21
N LYS A 291 -0.85 17.97 12.05
CA LYS A 291 -1.03 18.88 10.94
C LYS A 291 -2.39 18.60 10.28
N LYS A 292 -3.42 19.37 10.62
CA LYS A 292 -4.70 19.38 9.87
C LYS A 292 -4.43 19.90 8.47
N THR A 293 -4.05 19.00 7.56
CA THR A 293 -3.64 19.38 6.21
C THR A 293 -4.86 19.44 5.30
N LYS A 294 -5.34 20.65 5.02
CA LYS A 294 -6.15 20.91 3.81
C LYS A 294 -5.34 20.68 2.51
N GLU A 295 -4.06 20.33 2.64
CA GLU A 295 -3.09 20.21 1.56
C GLU A 295 -2.42 18.82 1.48
N GLY A 296 -3.08 17.79 1.95
CA GLY A 296 -2.56 16.42 1.86
C GLY A 296 -2.37 15.98 0.40
N CYS A 297 -1.43 15.09 0.18
CA CYS A 297 -1.13 14.50 -1.12
C CYS A 297 -1.90 13.20 -1.40
N PHE A 298 -2.69 12.75 -0.43
CA PHE A 298 -3.45 11.51 -0.53
C PHE A 298 -4.83 11.64 0.10
N HIS A 299 -5.80 10.93 -0.44
CA HIS A 299 -7.18 10.92 0.02
C HIS A 299 -7.58 9.52 0.48
N LEU A 300 -8.34 9.46 1.56
CA LEU A 300 -9.23 8.36 1.86
C LEU A 300 -10.65 8.79 1.47
N PHE A 301 -11.31 7.99 0.66
CA PHE A 301 -12.75 8.10 0.40
C PHE A 301 -13.48 6.86 0.87
N VAL A 302 -14.65 7.07 1.46
CA VAL A 302 -15.70 6.07 1.67
C VAL A 302 -16.85 6.46 0.78
N LEU A 303 -17.17 5.58 -0.18
CA LEU A 303 -18.21 5.82 -1.19
C LEU A 303 -19.37 4.84 -0.96
N LYS A 304 -20.57 5.25 -1.34
CA LYS A 304 -21.80 4.44 -1.37
C LYS A 304 -22.53 4.62 -2.70
N LYS A 305 -23.47 3.72 -3.00
CA LYS A 305 -24.43 3.87 -4.12
C LYS A 305 -25.28 5.11 -3.99
#